data_76fe41b8c38738e1b560c0a45e1266a2
#
_entry.id   76fe41b8c38738e1b560c0a45e1266a2
#
_cell.length_a   1.000
_cell.length_b   1.000
_cell.length_c   1.000
_cell.angle_alpha   90.00
_cell.angle_beta   90.00
_cell.angle_gamma   90.00
#
_symmetry.space_group_name_H-M   'P 1'
#
loop_
_entity.id
_entity.type
_entity.pdbx_description
1 polymer ?
#
loop_
_entity_poly.entity_id
_entity_poly.type
_entity_poly.pdbx_seq_one_letter_code
_entity_poly.pdbx_strand_id
1 'polypeptide(L)'
;MLTNNDILKKLRVALSLHDTEIIHILSLVNYTISKSELGAFFRDPDHTNFRPCGDQVLRNFLNGLIIYKRGPKPEKQVESKK
;
A
#
# COMPACT_ATOMS: atom_id res chain seq x y z
N MET A 1 12.83 1.71 16.33
CA MET A 1 12.77 2.30 14.98
C MET A 1 11.71 1.60 14.16
N LEU A 2 10.95 2.38 13.40
CA LEU A 2 9.90 1.80 12.57
C LEU A 2 10.49 1.19 11.29
N THR A 3 10.02 -0.01 10.96
CA THR A 3 10.34 -0.63 9.69
C THR A 3 9.26 -0.26 8.67
N ASN A 4 9.53 -0.54 7.39
CA ASN A 4 8.52 -0.34 6.36
C ASN A 4 7.27 -1.18 6.65
N ASN A 5 7.46 -2.36 7.22
CA ASN A 5 6.33 -3.21 7.62
C ASN A 5 5.48 -2.52 8.68
N ASP A 6 6.14 -1.89 9.65
CA ASP A 6 5.43 -1.16 10.69
C ASP A 6 4.65 0.01 10.12
N ILE A 7 5.27 0.74 9.20
CA ILE A 7 4.63 1.89 8.56
C ILE A 7 3.40 1.44 7.77
N LEU A 8 3.55 0.38 6.98
CA LEU A 8 2.45 -0.14 6.18
C LEU A 8 1.31 -0.60 7.08
N LYS A 9 1.64 -1.29 8.18
CA LYS A 9 0.64 -1.76 9.13
C LYS A 9 -0.10 -0.58 9.78
N LYS A 10 0.62 0.46 10.15
CA LYS A 10 0.00 1.64 10.76
C LYS A 10 -0.93 2.35 9.79
N LEU A 11 -0.54 2.44 8.54
CA LEU A 11 -1.40 3.03 7.52
C LEU A 11 -2.66 2.20 7.30
N ARG A 12 -2.51 0.88 7.31
CA ARG A 12 -3.65 -0.02 7.17
C ARG A 12 -4.66 0.22 8.27
N VAL A 13 -4.19 0.32 9.50
CA VAL A 13 -5.06 0.54 10.66
C VAL A 13 -5.66 1.95 10.63
N ALA A 14 -4.83 2.95 10.39
CA ALA A 14 -5.27 4.35 10.41
C ALA A 14 -6.34 4.62 9.36
N LEU A 15 -6.24 3.97 8.21
CA LEU A 15 -7.16 4.19 7.10
C LEU A 15 -8.23 3.10 7.01
N SER A 16 -8.22 2.16 7.95
CA SER A 16 -9.19 1.06 7.99
C SER A 16 -9.24 0.29 6.67
N LEU A 17 -8.07 -0.03 6.13
CA LEU A 17 -7.98 -0.71 4.84
C LEU A 17 -7.99 -2.21 5.02
N HIS A 18 -8.72 -2.89 4.14
CA HIS A 18 -8.67 -4.34 4.03
C HIS A 18 -7.60 -4.75 3.04
N ASP A 19 -7.19 -6.01 3.08
CA ASP A 19 -6.16 -6.51 2.18
C ASP A 19 -6.52 -6.27 0.72
N THR A 20 -7.78 -6.49 0.36
CA THR A 20 -8.23 -6.28 -1.02
C THR A 20 -8.08 -4.83 -1.45
N GLU A 21 -8.31 -3.89 -0.54
CA GLU A 21 -8.15 -2.48 -0.85
C GLU A 21 -6.70 -2.11 -1.06
N ILE A 22 -5.80 -2.67 -0.25
CA ILE A 22 -4.37 -2.41 -0.40
C ILE A 22 -3.88 -2.95 -1.74
N ILE A 23 -4.31 -4.15 -2.11
CA ILE A 23 -3.97 -4.73 -3.39
C ILE A 23 -4.48 -3.85 -4.53
N HIS A 24 -5.70 -3.34 -4.39
CA HIS A 24 -6.28 -2.44 -5.38
C HIS A 24 -5.46 -1.15 -5.50
N ILE A 25 -5.08 -0.56 -4.35
CA ILE A 25 -4.28 0.66 -4.32
C ILE A 25 -2.97 0.46 -5.07
N LEU A 26 -2.30 -0.67 -4.83
CA LEU A 26 -1.06 -0.97 -5.53
C LEU A 26 -1.29 -1.15 -7.03
N SER A 27 -2.44 -1.72 -7.40
CA SER A 27 -2.76 -1.92 -8.82
C SER A 27 -2.89 -0.59 -9.56
N LEU A 28 -3.22 0.48 -8.86
CA LEU A 28 -3.37 1.80 -9.47
C LEU A 28 -2.04 2.34 -10.00
N VAL A 29 -0.92 1.80 -9.52
CA VAL A 29 0.40 2.15 -10.02
C VAL A 29 1.05 0.95 -10.72
N ASN A 30 0.22 0.05 -11.20
CA ASN A 30 0.64 -1.13 -11.96
C ASN A 30 1.55 -2.07 -11.17
N TYR A 31 1.37 -2.11 -9.86
CA TYR A 31 2.12 -3.02 -9.00
C TYR A 31 1.17 -4.13 -8.55
N THR A 32 1.46 -5.33 -8.99
CA THR A 32 0.63 -6.49 -8.67
C THR A 32 1.23 -7.28 -7.53
N ILE A 33 0.41 -7.57 -6.53
CA ILE A 33 0.83 -8.36 -5.37
C ILE A 33 -0.31 -9.31 -5.02
N SER A 34 0.05 -10.52 -4.60
CA SER A 34 -0.95 -11.47 -4.17
C SER A 34 -1.34 -11.22 -2.72
N LYS A 35 -2.49 -11.74 -2.34
CA LYS A 35 -2.96 -11.63 -0.96
C LYS A 35 -1.99 -12.33 -0.01
N SER A 36 -1.40 -13.42 -0.47
CA SER A 36 -0.43 -14.17 0.32
C SER A 36 0.83 -13.36 0.57
N GLU A 37 1.32 -12.69 -0.47
CA GLU A 37 2.51 -11.83 -0.32
C GLU A 37 2.22 -10.66 0.62
N LEU A 38 1.06 -10.06 0.47
CA LEU A 38 0.68 -8.94 1.34
C LEU A 38 0.59 -9.41 2.78
N GLY A 39 -0.04 -10.56 3.00
CA GLY A 39 -0.17 -11.11 4.35
C GLY A 39 1.18 -11.34 5.01
N ALA A 40 2.19 -11.71 4.23
CA ALA A 40 3.53 -11.95 4.76
C ALA A 40 4.15 -10.68 5.35
N PHE A 41 3.78 -9.51 4.84
CA PHE A 41 4.27 -8.23 5.39
C PHE A 41 3.67 -7.93 6.76
N PHE A 42 2.50 -8.48 7.05
CA PHE A 42 1.79 -8.20 8.30
C PHE A 42 1.99 -9.25 9.38
N ARG A 43 2.78 -10.29 9.08
CA ARG A 43 3.06 -11.31 10.06
C ARG A 43 4.06 -10.81 11.09
N ASP A 44 4.12 -11.50 12.20
CA ASP A 44 5.12 -11.24 13.23
C ASP A 44 6.51 -11.43 12.61
N PRO A 45 7.46 -10.55 12.90
CA PRO A 45 8.82 -10.69 12.37
C PRO A 45 9.48 -12.04 12.68
N ASP A 46 9.03 -12.72 13.73
CA ASP A 46 9.57 -14.03 14.09
C ASP A 46 8.92 -15.17 13.31
N HIS A 47 7.87 -14.87 12.55
CA HIS A 47 7.17 -15.90 11.79
C HIS A 47 7.99 -16.33 10.59
N THR A 48 8.00 -17.66 10.30
CA THR A 48 8.79 -18.19 9.20
C THR A 48 8.40 -17.62 7.85
N ASN A 49 7.14 -17.25 7.70
CA ASN A 49 6.64 -16.68 6.44
C ASN A 49 6.64 -15.17 6.41
N PHE A 50 7.22 -14.54 7.41
CA PHE A 50 7.37 -13.09 7.42
C PHE A 50 8.26 -12.64 6.26
N ARG A 51 7.89 -11.55 5.63
CA ARG A 51 8.73 -10.92 4.61
C ARG A 51 8.89 -9.44 4.91
N PRO A 52 10.11 -8.93 4.81
CA PRO A 52 10.32 -7.49 4.99
C PRO A 52 9.74 -6.74 3.78
N CYS A 53 9.05 -5.65 4.07
CA CYS A 53 8.50 -4.78 3.03
C CYS A 53 9.62 -3.90 2.50
N GLY A 54 9.93 -4.04 1.21
CA GLY A 54 10.96 -3.21 0.60
C GLY A 54 10.49 -1.79 0.38
N ASP A 55 11.45 -0.89 0.18
CA ASP A 55 11.15 0.51 -0.07
C ASP A 55 10.27 0.68 -1.30
N GLN A 56 10.48 -0.14 -2.31
CA GLN A 56 9.72 -0.04 -3.54
C GLN A 56 8.24 -0.33 -3.30
N VAL A 57 7.93 -1.32 -2.48
CA VAL A 57 6.54 -1.65 -2.17
C VAL A 57 5.88 -0.50 -1.43
N LEU A 58 6.56 0.02 -0.41
CA LEU A 58 6.02 1.12 0.37
C LEU A 58 5.81 2.36 -0.49
N ARG A 59 6.78 2.67 -1.34
CA ARG A 59 6.69 3.82 -2.25
C ARG A 59 5.51 3.68 -3.19
N ASN A 60 5.36 2.51 -3.78
CA ASN A 60 4.25 2.25 -4.70
C ASN A 60 2.91 2.34 -3.97
N PHE A 61 2.87 1.84 -2.74
CA PHE A 61 1.65 1.93 -1.95
C PHE A 61 1.28 3.40 -1.69
N LEU A 62 2.26 4.21 -1.30
CA LEU A 62 2.00 5.62 -1.02
C LEU A 62 1.55 6.37 -2.27
N ASN A 63 2.18 6.09 -3.41
CA ASN A 63 1.78 6.70 -4.67
C ASN A 63 0.37 6.25 -5.08
N GLY A 64 0.08 4.97 -4.92
CA GLY A 64 -1.25 4.46 -5.22
C GLY A 64 -2.30 5.05 -4.29
N LEU A 65 -1.92 5.24 -3.03
CA LEU A 65 -2.82 5.82 -2.03
C LEU A 65 -3.22 7.25 -2.42
N ILE A 66 -2.30 8.02 -2.95
CA ILE A 66 -2.59 9.37 -3.41
C ILE A 66 -3.68 9.33 -4.47
N ILE A 67 -3.52 8.43 -5.44
CA ILE A 67 -4.51 8.27 -6.52
C ILE A 67 -5.84 7.81 -5.94
N TYR A 68 -5.79 6.84 -5.04
CA TYR A 68 -6.98 6.25 -4.43
C TYR A 68 -7.80 7.30 -3.67
N LYS A 69 -7.11 8.17 -2.92
CA LYS A 69 -7.78 9.18 -2.13
C LYS A 69 -8.34 10.32 -2.97
N ARG A 70 -7.68 10.63 -4.10
CA ARG A 70 -8.16 11.67 -5.00
C ARG A 70 -9.30 11.18 -5.88
N GLY A 71 -9.43 9.87 -6.01
CA GLY A 71 -10.37 9.26 -6.93
C GLY A 71 -9.80 9.18 -8.33
N PRO A 72 -10.45 8.47 -9.19
CA PRO A 72 -9.98 8.28 -10.55
C PRO A 72 -10.07 9.57 -11.34
N LYS A 73 -9.72 10.28 -11.67
CA LYS A 73 -9.89 11.25 -12.45
C LYS A 73 -9.27 11.70 -13.19
N PRO A 74 -9.37 11.60 -13.50
CA PRO A 74 -8.93 12.15 -14.17
C PRO A 74 -8.78 13.11 -14.81
N GLU A 75 -9.08 13.40 -15.00
CA GLU A 75 -9.06 14.16 -15.60
C GLU A 75 -8.89 15.26 -15.25
N LYS A 76 -9.12 15.59 -14.80
CA LYS A 76 -9.02 16.57 -14.47
C LYS A 76 -8.26 17.06 -13.89
N GLN A 77 -8.34 17.18 -13.99
CA GLN A 77 -7.66 17.56 -13.34
C GLN A 77 -6.95 18.03 -13.07
N VAL A 78 -6.95 18.33 -13.25
CA VAL A 78 -6.17 18.74 -12.85
C VAL A 78 -5.82 19.35 -12.45
N GLU A 79 -5.90 19.55 -12.45
CA GLU A 79 -5.47 20.01 -11.85
C GLU A 79 -4.95 20.41 -11.35
N SER A 80 -4.98 20.59 -11.55
CA SER A 80 -4.38 20.89 -10.93
C SER A 80 -4.04 21.33 -10.55
N LYS A 81 -4.06 21.65 -10.67
CA LYS A 81 -3.64 21.96 -10.19
C LYS A 81 -3.47 22.28 -9.66
N LYS A 82 -3.39 22.46 -9.61
CA LYS A 82 -3.09 22.62 -8.98
C LYS A 82 -2.92 22.73 -8.69
#